data_f8897cef7ee275b92881e021c5ed9bd2
#
_entry.id   f8897cef7ee275b92881e021c5ed9bd2
#
_cell.length_a   1.000
_cell.length_b   1.000
_cell.length_c   1.000
_cell.angle_alpha   90.00
_cell.angle_beta   90.00
_cell.angle_gamma   90.00
#
_symmetry.space_group_name_H-M   'P 1'
#
loop_
_entity.id
_entity.type
_entity.pdbx_description
1 polymer ?
#
loop_
_entity_poly.entity_id
_entity_poly.type
_entity_poly.pdbx_seq_one_letter_code
_entity_poly.pdbx_strand_id
1 'polypeptide(L)'
;NLESANSDGEAWANASNTPFRLYKHFVHEGGAATPFFLHWPAGIKTRESWYETPAQLIDLVPTILDVAGATYPETMHGNKMPPLDGISLRPSFEGRDLGRENPIFVEHENNAFVRDGDWKLVGKGVAAGPGVDKSKWELYNIAQDRTELNNLREQKPELFKKMAAQWDAWSERAKVYPKKTKGTKKETAGAEEVLRGHPHPPQVKGRAFTVTAEVS
;
A
#
# COMPACT_ATOMS: atom_id res chain seq x y z
N ASN A 1 -14.01 27.43 -14.63
CA ASN A 1 -12.68 27.89 -14.29
C ASN A 1 -11.78 26.66 -14.18
N LEU A 2 -10.91 26.43 -15.17
CA LEU A 2 -10.07 25.24 -15.28
C LEU A 2 -8.94 25.19 -14.22
N GLU A 3 -8.81 26.22 -13.41
CA GLU A 3 -7.79 26.33 -12.37
C GLU A 3 -8.32 26.09 -10.95
N SER A 4 -9.62 25.85 -10.77
CA SER A 4 -10.16 25.53 -9.45
C SER A 4 -10.05 24.03 -9.20
N ALA A 5 -9.20 23.63 -8.26
CA ALA A 5 -9.23 22.27 -7.71
C ALA A 5 -10.54 22.09 -6.94
N ASN A 6 -11.48 21.35 -7.49
CA ASN A 6 -12.69 20.98 -6.78
C ASN A 6 -12.31 19.99 -5.66
N SER A 7 -12.63 20.36 -4.43
CA SER A 7 -12.50 19.50 -3.27
C SER A 7 -13.87 19.39 -2.61
N ASP A 8 -14.28 18.16 -2.30
CA ASP A 8 -15.56 17.90 -1.62
C ASP A 8 -15.59 18.43 -0.18
N GLY A 9 -14.46 18.85 0.35
CA GLY A 9 -14.29 19.26 1.73
C GLY A 9 -14.29 18.07 2.71
N GLU A 10 -13.87 18.34 3.93
CA GLU A 10 -13.64 17.30 4.94
C GLU A 10 -14.90 16.54 5.31
N ALA A 11 -16.04 17.23 5.45
CA ALA A 11 -17.31 16.61 5.85
C ALA A 11 -17.78 15.58 4.81
N TRP A 12 -17.73 15.92 3.53
CA TRP A 12 -18.12 15.02 2.45
C TRP A 12 -17.11 13.89 2.26
N ALA A 13 -15.81 14.15 2.44
CA ALA A 13 -14.80 13.11 2.39
C ALA A 13 -15.04 12.04 3.47
N ASN A 14 -15.38 12.44 4.70
CA ASN A 14 -15.76 11.50 5.75
C ASN A 14 -17.07 10.76 5.42
N ALA A 15 -18.10 11.48 4.96
CA ALA A 15 -19.40 10.88 4.62
C ALA A 15 -19.27 9.80 3.54
N SER A 16 -18.42 10.04 2.53
CA SER A 16 -18.17 9.10 1.43
C SER A 16 -17.45 7.81 1.85
N ASN A 17 -16.77 7.83 2.99
CA ASN A 17 -16.06 6.66 3.53
C ASN A 17 -16.81 5.95 4.67
N THR A 18 -18.03 6.38 4.99
CA THR A 18 -18.86 5.76 6.02
C THR A 18 -19.04 4.26 5.75
N PRO A 19 -18.94 3.37 6.77
CA PRO A 19 -18.83 3.67 8.22
C PRO A 19 -17.38 3.84 8.73
N PHE A 20 -16.37 3.84 7.88
CA PHE A 20 -14.96 3.87 8.26
C PHE A 20 -14.51 5.28 8.67
N ARG A 21 -13.58 5.33 9.62
CA ARG A 21 -12.98 6.58 10.10
C ARG A 21 -12.08 7.20 9.04
N LEU A 22 -12.18 8.53 8.94
CA LEU A 22 -11.32 9.36 8.14
C LEU A 22 -11.42 9.08 6.63
N TYR A 23 -10.46 9.57 5.86
CA TYR A 23 -10.51 9.59 4.41
C TYR A 23 -9.07 9.67 3.86
N LYS A 24 -8.92 9.79 2.54
CA LYS A 24 -7.65 10.06 1.85
C LYS A 24 -6.74 11.01 2.65
N HIS A 25 -5.44 10.80 2.64
CA HIS A 25 -4.34 11.31 3.45
C HIS A 25 -4.11 10.54 4.75
N PHE A 26 -5.16 10.07 5.41
CA PHE A 26 -5.03 9.22 6.58
C PHE A 26 -4.91 7.75 6.19
N VAL A 27 -4.38 6.95 7.10
CA VAL A 27 -4.18 5.51 6.88
C VAL A 27 -5.04 4.65 7.81
N HIS A 28 -6.04 5.26 8.43
CA HIS A 28 -7.15 4.57 9.07
C HIS A 28 -8.02 3.91 7.98
N GLU A 29 -8.96 3.06 8.37
CA GLU A 29 -9.73 2.26 7.41
C GLU A 29 -10.41 3.11 6.32
N GLY A 30 -10.95 4.29 6.65
CA GLY A 30 -11.56 5.18 5.66
C GLY A 30 -10.60 5.73 4.60
N GLY A 31 -9.30 5.76 4.87
CA GLY A 31 -8.29 6.16 3.89
C GLY A 31 -7.49 5.01 3.27
N ALA A 32 -7.56 3.82 3.86
CA ALA A 32 -6.72 2.68 3.47
C ALA A 32 -7.51 1.49 2.91
N ALA A 33 -8.74 1.23 3.39
CA ALA A 33 -9.54 0.09 2.98
C ALA A 33 -10.28 0.36 1.66
N THR A 34 -9.54 0.49 0.58
CA THR A 34 -10.09 0.72 -0.76
C THR A 34 -10.57 -0.61 -1.37
N PRO A 35 -11.79 -0.67 -1.92
CA PRO A 35 -12.25 -1.82 -2.68
C PRO A 35 -11.32 -2.13 -3.86
N PHE A 36 -11.02 -3.43 -4.04
CA PHE A 36 -10.22 -3.91 -5.14
C PHE A 36 -10.97 -5.02 -5.88
N PHE A 37 -11.04 -4.92 -7.20
CA PHE A 37 -11.76 -5.86 -8.05
C PHE A 37 -10.81 -6.49 -9.06
N LEU A 38 -10.88 -7.81 -9.18
CA LEU A 38 -10.19 -8.57 -10.22
C LEU A 38 -11.22 -9.21 -11.14
N HIS A 39 -11.03 -9.05 -12.44
CA HIS A 39 -11.86 -9.68 -13.46
C HIS A 39 -10.97 -10.39 -14.48
N TRP A 40 -10.95 -11.72 -14.40
CA TRP A 40 -10.23 -12.58 -15.34
C TRP A 40 -10.97 -13.92 -15.49
N PRO A 41 -11.99 -13.98 -16.37
CA PRO A 41 -12.88 -15.13 -16.48
C PRO A 41 -12.18 -16.46 -16.80
N ALA A 42 -11.06 -16.41 -17.54
CA ALA A 42 -10.29 -17.61 -17.89
C ALA A 42 -9.44 -18.15 -16.71
N GLY A 43 -9.03 -17.30 -15.78
CA GLY A 43 -8.11 -17.68 -14.71
C GLY A 43 -8.69 -17.70 -13.31
N ILE A 44 -9.76 -16.92 -13.04
CA ILE A 44 -10.40 -16.87 -11.73
C ILE A 44 -11.57 -17.85 -11.73
N LYS A 45 -11.48 -18.89 -10.92
CA LYS A 45 -12.51 -19.94 -10.81
C LYS A 45 -13.66 -19.55 -9.89
N THR A 46 -13.36 -18.77 -8.84
CA THR A 46 -14.36 -18.24 -7.92
C THR A 46 -15.05 -17.05 -8.57
N ARG A 47 -16.39 -17.09 -8.66
CA ARG A 47 -17.18 -16.00 -9.23
C ARG A 47 -18.01 -15.34 -8.14
N GLU A 48 -18.18 -14.00 -8.25
CA GLU A 48 -19.04 -13.22 -7.37
C GLU A 48 -18.75 -13.46 -5.88
N SER A 49 -17.47 -13.70 -5.55
CA SER A 49 -17.03 -13.99 -4.19
C SER A 49 -16.25 -12.83 -3.59
N TRP A 50 -16.43 -12.65 -2.29
CA TRP A 50 -15.60 -11.77 -1.50
C TRP A 50 -14.38 -12.52 -1.00
N TYR A 51 -13.24 -11.84 -1.03
CA TYR A 51 -12.01 -12.33 -0.45
C TYR A 51 -11.53 -11.31 0.59
N GLU A 52 -11.53 -11.70 1.86
CA GLU A 52 -11.37 -10.75 2.98
C GLU A 52 -9.91 -10.56 3.43
N THR A 53 -9.01 -11.45 3.02
CA THR A 53 -7.58 -11.28 3.34
C THR A 53 -7.06 -10.00 2.67
N PRO A 54 -6.46 -9.08 3.44
CA PRO A 54 -6.03 -7.81 2.91
C PRO A 54 -4.92 -7.97 1.87
N ALA A 55 -5.05 -7.21 0.78
CA ALA A 55 -4.07 -7.10 -0.29
C ALA A 55 -3.49 -5.68 -0.34
N GLN A 56 -2.38 -5.53 -1.03
CA GLN A 56 -1.72 -4.24 -1.27
C GLN A 56 -1.44 -4.05 -2.76
N LEU A 57 -1.23 -2.82 -3.17
CA LEU A 57 -0.83 -2.50 -4.55
C LEU A 57 0.49 -3.20 -4.95
N ILE A 58 1.42 -3.38 -4.00
CA ILE A 58 2.68 -4.08 -4.24
C ILE A 58 2.52 -5.57 -4.55
N ASP A 59 1.36 -6.15 -4.29
CA ASP A 59 1.04 -7.55 -4.59
C ASP A 59 0.73 -7.77 -6.10
N LEU A 60 0.47 -6.70 -6.85
CA LEU A 60 0.14 -6.81 -8.27
C LEU A 60 1.30 -7.33 -9.10
N VAL A 61 2.53 -6.85 -8.86
CA VAL A 61 3.70 -7.28 -9.64
C VAL A 61 3.98 -8.76 -9.43
N PRO A 62 4.10 -9.30 -8.20
CA PRO A 62 4.28 -10.74 -8.03
C PRO A 62 3.10 -11.56 -8.56
N THR A 63 1.86 -11.04 -8.51
CA THR A 63 0.71 -11.71 -9.10
C THR A 63 0.81 -11.82 -10.62
N ILE A 64 1.17 -10.74 -11.29
CA ILE A 64 1.33 -10.72 -12.75
C ILE A 64 2.45 -11.68 -13.18
N LEU A 65 3.58 -11.67 -12.48
CA LEU A 65 4.69 -12.58 -12.77
C LEU A 65 4.28 -14.05 -12.58
N ASP A 66 3.59 -14.37 -11.49
CA ASP A 66 3.12 -15.73 -11.21
C ASP A 66 2.11 -16.22 -12.26
N VAL A 67 1.16 -15.37 -12.64
CA VAL A 67 0.16 -15.69 -13.67
C VAL A 67 0.81 -15.87 -15.05
N ALA A 68 1.79 -15.06 -15.37
CA ALA A 68 2.53 -15.13 -16.64
C ALA A 68 3.61 -16.21 -16.67
N GLY A 69 3.87 -16.90 -15.56
CA GLY A 69 4.99 -17.84 -15.44
C GLY A 69 6.37 -17.16 -15.62
N ALA A 70 6.44 -15.86 -15.34
CA ALA A 70 7.65 -15.07 -15.50
C ALA A 70 8.45 -14.98 -14.20
N THR A 71 9.77 -14.86 -14.33
CA THR A 71 10.67 -14.72 -13.18
C THR A 71 11.04 -13.25 -12.97
N TYR A 72 11.01 -12.81 -11.71
CA TYR A 72 11.50 -11.47 -11.37
C TYR A 72 13.02 -11.41 -11.58
N PRO A 73 13.54 -10.44 -12.33
CA PRO A 73 14.95 -10.40 -12.64
C PRO A 73 15.79 -9.99 -11.41
N GLU A 74 16.93 -10.62 -11.22
CA GLU A 74 17.89 -10.22 -10.18
C GLU A 74 18.58 -8.89 -10.51
N THR A 75 18.74 -8.62 -11.80
CA THR A 75 19.37 -7.39 -12.30
C THR A 75 18.60 -6.84 -13.49
N MET A 76 18.53 -5.52 -13.61
CA MET A 76 17.98 -4.83 -14.76
C MET A 76 18.88 -3.65 -15.15
N HIS A 77 19.29 -3.58 -16.41
CA HIS A 77 20.20 -2.56 -16.92
C HIS A 77 21.49 -2.42 -16.08
N GLY A 78 22.04 -3.55 -15.61
CA GLY A 78 23.26 -3.57 -14.79
C GLY A 78 23.06 -3.23 -13.30
N ASN A 79 21.85 -2.88 -12.88
CA ASN A 79 21.54 -2.58 -11.49
C ASN A 79 20.86 -3.78 -10.81
N LYS A 80 21.25 -4.05 -9.55
CA LYS A 80 20.59 -5.07 -8.74
C LYS A 80 19.15 -4.63 -8.43
N MET A 81 18.19 -5.50 -8.71
CA MET A 81 16.79 -5.24 -8.40
C MET A 81 16.52 -5.42 -6.89
N PRO A 82 15.69 -4.53 -6.29
CA PRO A 82 15.22 -4.75 -4.92
C PRO A 82 14.33 -5.99 -4.86
N PRO A 83 14.29 -6.72 -3.72
CA PRO A 83 13.36 -7.83 -3.56
C PRO A 83 11.92 -7.34 -3.62
N LEU A 84 11.00 -8.20 -4.08
CA LEU A 84 9.56 -7.93 -4.00
C LEU A 84 9.11 -8.09 -2.55
N ASP A 85 8.47 -7.08 -1.99
CA ASP A 85 7.85 -7.12 -0.66
C ASP A 85 6.39 -7.63 -0.72
N GLY A 86 5.77 -7.60 -1.89
CA GLY A 86 4.44 -8.13 -2.14
C GLY A 86 4.42 -9.63 -2.31
N ILE A 87 3.21 -10.21 -2.25
CA ILE A 87 2.97 -11.64 -2.49
C ILE A 87 2.01 -11.81 -3.68
N SER A 88 2.03 -12.99 -4.31
CA SER A 88 1.06 -13.29 -5.36
C SER A 88 -0.35 -13.45 -4.79
N LEU A 89 -1.33 -12.83 -5.43
CA LEU A 89 -2.76 -12.99 -5.13
C LEU A 89 -3.36 -14.22 -5.83
N ARG A 90 -2.60 -14.94 -6.65
CA ARG A 90 -3.09 -16.08 -7.43
C ARG A 90 -3.80 -17.16 -6.59
N PRO A 91 -3.36 -17.49 -5.36
CA PRO A 91 -4.10 -18.45 -4.53
C PRO A 91 -5.57 -18.06 -4.30
N SER A 92 -5.87 -16.74 -4.17
CA SER A 92 -7.24 -16.27 -3.99
C SER A 92 -8.14 -16.53 -5.21
N PHE A 93 -7.58 -16.70 -6.40
CA PHE A 93 -8.35 -17.02 -7.62
C PHE A 93 -9.04 -18.39 -7.56
N GLU A 94 -8.59 -19.23 -6.65
CA GLU A 94 -9.15 -20.54 -6.35
C GLU A 94 -9.78 -20.58 -4.95
N GLY A 95 -9.94 -19.44 -4.27
CA GLY A 95 -10.47 -19.35 -2.91
C GLY A 95 -9.51 -19.85 -1.83
N ARG A 96 -8.21 -20.04 -2.15
CA ARG A 96 -7.20 -20.48 -1.19
C ARG A 96 -6.61 -19.30 -0.41
N ASP A 97 -6.09 -19.57 0.78
CA ASP A 97 -5.36 -18.58 1.57
C ASP A 97 -4.13 -18.07 0.81
N LEU A 98 -3.85 -16.77 0.95
CA LEU A 98 -2.65 -16.12 0.39
C LEU A 98 -1.37 -16.53 1.12
N GLY A 99 -1.45 -17.09 2.32
CA GLY A 99 -0.28 -17.43 3.13
C GLY A 99 0.56 -16.19 3.50
N ARG A 100 -0.08 -15.05 3.75
CA ARG A 100 0.64 -13.83 4.13
C ARG A 100 1.22 -13.94 5.53
N GLU A 101 2.51 -14.16 5.61
CA GLU A 101 3.25 -14.25 6.87
C GLU A 101 3.76 -12.89 7.35
N ASN A 102 4.06 -11.98 6.42
CA ASN A 102 4.60 -10.67 6.74
C ASN A 102 3.49 -9.64 6.95
N PRO A 103 3.63 -8.77 7.96
CA PRO A 103 2.71 -7.67 8.15
C PRO A 103 2.67 -6.71 6.96
N ILE A 104 1.56 -6.02 6.84
CA ILE A 104 1.37 -4.92 5.88
C ILE A 104 1.81 -3.63 6.54
N PHE A 105 2.67 -2.87 5.86
CA PHE A 105 3.14 -1.56 6.32
C PHE A 105 2.77 -0.49 5.31
N VAL A 106 2.31 0.65 5.82
CA VAL A 106 2.04 1.83 4.99
C VAL A 106 2.52 3.07 5.72
N GLU A 107 3.22 3.93 4.99
CA GLU A 107 3.50 5.31 5.36
C GLU A 107 2.95 6.23 4.28
N HIS A 108 2.19 7.23 4.69
CA HIS A 108 1.69 8.27 3.80
C HIS A 108 1.54 9.59 4.56
N GLU A 109 2.27 10.63 4.13
CA GLU A 109 2.21 11.98 4.69
C GLU A 109 2.38 12.04 6.23
N ASN A 110 3.34 11.27 6.75
CA ASN A 110 3.62 11.07 8.17
C ASN A 110 2.58 10.26 8.94
N ASN A 111 1.50 9.83 8.30
CA ASN A 111 0.58 8.85 8.88
C ASN A 111 1.11 7.45 8.59
N ALA A 112 0.88 6.53 9.49
CA ALA A 112 1.40 5.18 9.31
C ALA A 112 0.51 4.12 9.91
N PHE A 113 0.57 2.90 9.35
CA PHE A 113 0.04 1.72 10.00
C PHE A 113 0.91 0.48 9.80
N VAL A 114 0.76 -0.45 10.72
CA VAL A 114 1.17 -1.84 10.61
C VAL A 114 -0.08 -2.70 10.76
N ARG A 115 -0.32 -3.62 9.83
CA ARG A 115 -1.36 -4.64 9.97
C ARG A 115 -0.72 -6.03 10.03
N ASP A 116 -0.94 -6.72 11.14
CA ASP A 116 -0.45 -8.07 11.40
C ASP A 116 -1.68 -8.96 11.71
N GLY A 117 -2.14 -9.70 10.71
CA GLY A 117 -3.38 -10.45 10.79
C GLY A 117 -4.59 -9.56 11.07
N ASP A 118 -5.27 -9.83 12.18
CA ASP A 118 -6.45 -9.08 12.63
C ASP A 118 -6.11 -7.76 13.33
N TRP A 119 -4.86 -7.54 13.66
CA TRP A 119 -4.44 -6.38 14.43
C TRP A 119 -3.89 -5.27 13.55
N LYS A 120 -4.25 -4.04 13.88
CA LYS A 120 -3.77 -2.84 13.21
C LYS A 120 -3.27 -1.82 14.23
N LEU A 121 -2.00 -1.48 14.13
CA LEU A 121 -1.39 -0.35 14.80
C LEU A 121 -1.37 0.81 13.83
N VAL A 122 -2.02 1.94 14.16
CA VAL A 122 -2.21 3.06 13.24
C VAL A 122 -2.06 4.39 13.96
N GLY A 123 -1.70 5.45 13.26
CA GLY A 123 -1.68 6.78 13.85
C GLY A 123 -1.45 7.92 12.87
N LYS A 124 -1.86 9.10 13.28
CA LYS A 124 -1.67 10.37 12.58
C LYS A 124 -0.35 11.01 13.00
N GLY A 125 0.46 11.44 12.03
CA GLY A 125 1.72 12.15 12.29
C GLY A 125 2.76 11.33 13.06
N VAL A 126 2.63 10.01 13.06
CA VAL A 126 3.49 9.07 13.82
C VAL A 126 4.75 8.66 13.07
N ALA A 127 4.85 9.03 11.79
CA ALA A 127 5.97 8.70 10.92
C ALA A 127 6.79 9.94 10.55
N ALA A 128 6.90 10.93 11.42
CA ALA A 128 7.61 12.18 11.13
C ALA A 128 9.15 12.07 11.29
N GLY A 129 9.65 11.01 11.92
CA GLY A 129 11.09 10.79 12.10
C GLY A 129 11.41 9.70 13.14
N PRO A 130 12.68 9.31 13.28
CA PRO A 130 13.12 8.45 14.37
C PRO A 130 12.81 9.11 15.72
N GLY A 131 12.34 8.34 16.69
CA GLY A 131 12.03 8.82 18.03
C GLY A 131 10.74 9.65 18.14
N VAL A 132 9.89 9.63 17.11
CA VAL A 132 8.55 10.23 17.19
C VAL A 132 7.76 9.65 18.36
N ASP A 133 7.01 10.54 19.00
CA ASP A 133 6.16 10.20 20.14
C ASP A 133 5.18 9.06 19.78
N LYS A 134 5.44 7.89 20.35
CA LYS A 134 4.61 6.71 20.16
C LYS A 134 3.26 6.82 20.89
N SER A 135 3.01 7.88 21.68
CA SER A 135 1.74 8.09 22.37
C SER A 135 0.55 8.28 21.43
N LYS A 136 0.82 8.73 20.20
CA LYS A 136 -0.21 8.96 19.16
C LYS A 136 -0.62 7.71 18.39
N TRP A 137 0.04 6.58 18.61
CA TRP A 137 -0.36 5.33 18.00
C TRP A 137 -1.58 4.73 18.69
N GLU A 138 -2.48 4.19 17.91
CA GLU A 138 -3.72 3.53 18.29
C GLU A 138 -3.65 2.07 17.86
N LEU A 139 -4.21 1.14 18.65
CA LEU A 139 -4.22 -0.29 18.37
C LEU A 139 -5.64 -0.82 18.29
N TYR A 140 -5.97 -1.49 17.19
CA TYR A 140 -7.31 -2.00 16.92
C TYR A 140 -7.28 -3.49 16.53
N ASN A 141 -8.33 -4.22 16.88
CA ASN A 141 -8.64 -5.51 16.30
C ASN A 141 -9.61 -5.28 15.13
N ILE A 142 -9.10 -5.29 13.91
CA ILE A 142 -9.89 -4.95 12.72
C ILE A 142 -10.93 -6.03 12.38
N ALA A 143 -10.73 -7.29 12.78
CA ALA A 143 -11.75 -8.32 12.61
C ALA A 143 -13.02 -8.05 13.43
N GLN A 144 -12.89 -7.35 14.57
CA GLN A 144 -13.98 -7.03 15.48
C GLN A 144 -14.41 -5.57 15.41
N ASP A 145 -13.52 -4.67 15.02
CA ASP A 145 -13.74 -3.22 15.01
C ASP A 145 -13.10 -2.57 13.77
N ARG A 146 -13.72 -2.77 12.61
CA ARG A 146 -13.27 -2.14 11.35
C ARG A 146 -13.50 -0.63 11.33
N THR A 147 -14.27 -0.11 12.24
CA THR A 147 -14.54 1.33 12.38
C THR A 147 -13.50 2.05 13.24
N GLU A 148 -12.60 1.30 13.86
CA GLU A 148 -11.49 1.84 14.66
C GLU A 148 -11.97 2.77 15.78
N LEU A 149 -12.98 2.32 16.55
CA LEU A 149 -13.59 3.09 17.63
C LEU A 149 -13.02 2.73 19.01
N ASN A 150 -12.55 1.48 19.19
CA ASN A 150 -12.11 0.95 20.47
C ASN A 150 -10.60 0.77 20.50
N ASN A 151 -9.88 1.81 20.90
CA ASN A 151 -8.42 1.74 21.02
C ASN A 151 -8.00 0.81 22.16
N LEU A 152 -7.36 -0.31 21.84
CA LEU A 152 -6.94 -1.36 22.74
C LEU A 152 -5.47 -1.24 23.20
N ARG A 153 -4.80 -0.15 22.89
CA ARG A 153 -3.38 0.05 23.17
C ARG A 153 -3.03 -0.18 24.64
N GLU A 154 -3.78 0.44 25.55
CA GLU A 154 -3.53 0.32 26.99
C GLU A 154 -3.89 -1.06 27.54
N GLN A 155 -4.80 -1.77 26.87
CA GLN A 155 -5.24 -3.12 27.24
C GLN A 155 -4.30 -4.21 26.69
N LYS A 156 -3.52 -3.92 25.67
CA LYS A 156 -2.63 -4.86 24.97
C LYS A 156 -1.20 -4.30 24.82
N PRO A 157 -0.52 -3.92 25.92
CA PRO A 157 0.76 -3.22 25.85
C PRO A 157 1.86 -4.05 25.18
N GLU A 158 1.89 -5.37 25.36
CA GLU A 158 2.90 -6.22 24.74
C GLU A 158 2.71 -6.36 23.23
N LEU A 159 1.47 -6.46 22.77
CA LEU A 159 1.16 -6.46 21.34
C LEU A 159 1.51 -5.11 20.71
N PHE A 160 1.19 -4.01 21.38
CA PHE A 160 1.60 -2.68 20.97
C PHE A 160 3.12 -2.58 20.79
N LYS A 161 3.90 -3.01 21.77
CA LYS A 161 5.36 -3.01 21.71
C LYS A 161 5.88 -3.85 20.53
N LYS A 162 5.33 -5.05 20.34
CA LYS A 162 5.68 -5.93 19.22
C LYS A 162 5.46 -5.21 17.89
N MET A 163 4.27 -4.68 17.65
CA MET A 163 3.92 -4.04 16.37
C MET A 163 4.67 -2.73 16.15
N ALA A 164 4.95 -1.97 17.21
CA ALA A 164 5.80 -0.79 17.14
C ALA A 164 7.24 -1.13 16.75
N ALA A 165 7.78 -2.23 17.25
CA ALA A 165 9.10 -2.71 16.87
C ALA A 165 9.14 -3.22 15.41
N GLN A 166 8.06 -3.86 14.93
CA GLN A 166 7.91 -4.23 13.53
C GLN A 166 7.92 -2.99 12.62
N TRP A 167 7.23 -1.92 13.01
CA TRP A 167 7.27 -0.64 12.30
C TRP A 167 8.67 -0.06 12.26
N ASP A 168 9.36 0.02 13.40
CA ASP A 168 10.69 0.58 13.48
C ASP A 168 11.66 -0.16 12.52
N ALA A 169 11.66 -1.49 12.56
CA ALA A 169 12.50 -2.32 11.69
C ALA A 169 12.17 -2.15 10.20
N TRP A 170 10.88 -2.12 9.84
CA TRP A 170 10.46 -1.89 8.46
C TRP A 170 10.81 -0.49 7.98
N SER A 171 10.57 0.54 8.80
CA SER A 171 10.83 1.93 8.43
C SER A 171 12.31 2.20 8.16
N GLU A 172 13.20 1.53 8.88
CA GLU A 172 14.64 1.58 8.65
C GLU A 172 15.01 0.89 7.32
N ARG A 173 14.53 -0.35 7.12
CA ARG A 173 14.77 -1.12 5.89
C ARG A 173 14.22 -0.41 4.64
N ALA A 174 13.01 0.12 4.73
CA ALA A 174 12.34 0.84 3.65
C ALA A 174 12.86 2.27 3.46
N LYS A 175 13.81 2.71 4.30
CA LYS A 175 14.39 4.07 4.24
C LYS A 175 13.32 5.16 4.30
N VAL A 176 12.32 4.98 5.17
CA VAL A 176 11.27 5.99 5.40
C VAL A 176 11.89 7.31 5.87
N TYR A 177 13.04 7.24 6.55
CA TYR A 177 13.79 8.39 7.06
C TYR A 177 15.24 8.44 6.56
N PRO A 178 15.86 9.61 6.49
CA PRO A 178 15.26 10.93 6.62
C PRO A 178 14.33 11.23 5.42
N LYS A 179 13.23 11.91 5.69
CA LYS A 179 12.33 12.37 4.60
C LYS A 179 13.03 13.50 3.82
N LYS A 180 12.95 13.44 2.50
CA LYS A 180 13.42 14.54 1.66
C LYS A 180 12.58 15.78 1.96
N THR A 181 13.20 16.82 2.51
CA THR A 181 12.55 18.12 2.69
C THR A 181 12.28 18.75 1.32
N LYS A 182 11.08 19.32 1.12
CA LYS A 182 10.77 20.12 -0.07
C LYS A 182 11.76 21.29 -0.14
N GLY A 183 12.86 21.16 -0.84
CA GLY A 183 13.89 22.20 -0.94
C GLY A 183 15.26 21.73 -1.42
N THR A 184 15.60 20.46 -1.28
CA THR A 184 16.84 19.90 -1.83
C THR A 184 16.63 19.38 -3.25
N LYS A 185 16.51 20.33 -4.20
CA LYS A 185 16.68 20.07 -5.62
C LYS A 185 18.17 19.91 -5.95
N LYS A 186 18.84 18.88 -5.39
CA LYS A 186 20.17 18.47 -5.86
C LYS A 186 20.43 17.07 -5.36
N GLU A 187 20.16 16.13 -6.25
CA GLU A 187 20.75 14.77 -6.37
C GLU A 187 19.80 13.77 -7.04
N THR A 188 19.09 14.22 -8.08
CA THR A 188 18.38 13.30 -9.00
C THR A 188 19.00 13.30 -10.39
N ALA A 189 20.26 13.69 -10.52
CA ALA A 189 20.95 13.67 -11.80
C ALA A 189 21.10 12.25 -12.38
N GLY A 190 21.18 11.23 -11.54
CA GLY A 190 21.33 9.84 -12.02
C GLY A 190 20.05 9.15 -12.49
N ALA A 191 18.89 9.51 -11.93
CA ALA A 191 17.62 8.86 -12.31
C ALA A 191 16.97 9.51 -13.55
N GLU A 192 17.16 10.83 -13.74
CA GLU A 192 16.68 11.52 -14.94
C GLU A 192 17.51 11.18 -16.19
N GLU A 193 18.79 10.84 -16.04
CA GLU A 193 19.65 10.50 -17.16
C GLU A 193 19.32 9.13 -17.74
N VAL A 194 18.85 8.19 -16.93
CA VAL A 194 18.38 6.87 -17.39
C VAL A 194 17.06 6.99 -18.19
N LEU A 195 16.23 7.98 -17.93
CA LEU A 195 14.98 8.21 -18.66
C LEU A 195 15.17 9.02 -19.95
N ARG A 196 16.27 9.76 -20.11
CA ARG A 196 16.56 10.56 -21.30
C ARG A 196 17.08 9.76 -22.50
N GLY A 197 17.42 8.49 -22.30
CA GLY A 197 17.90 7.59 -23.38
C GLY A 197 16.80 6.91 -24.19
N HIS A 198 15.52 7.07 -23.85
CA HIS A 198 14.43 6.56 -24.65
C HIS A 198 13.80 7.65 -25.51
N PRO A 199 13.62 7.40 -26.83
CA PRO A 199 12.81 8.29 -27.64
C PRO A 199 11.44 8.43 -26.99
N HIS A 200 10.99 9.67 -26.79
CA HIS A 200 9.80 10.09 -26.08
C HIS A 200 8.73 9.02 -25.89
N PRO A 201 8.27 8.72 -24.66
CA PRO A 201 7.12 7.86 -24.49
C PRO A 201 5.96 8.45 -25.29
N PRO A 202 5.18 7.62 -26.00
CA PRO A 202 4.07 8.12 -26.81
C PRO A 202 3.16 8.97 -25.92
N GLN A 203 2.88 10.18 -26.38
CA GLN A 203 1.97 11.09 -25.69
C GLN A 203 0.56 10.47 -25.69
N VAL A 204 0.23 9.75 -24.62
CA VAL A 204 -1.10 9.13 -24.45
C VAL A 204 -2.07 10.18 -23.93
N LYS A 205 -2.42 11.15 -24.78
CA LYS A 205 -3.54 12.05 -24.51
C LYS A 205 -4.81 11.44 -25.10
N GLY A 206 -5.67 10.91 -24.23
CA GLY A 206 -7.08 10.67 -24.54
C GLY A 206 -7.40 9.53 -25.52
N ARG A 207 -6.56 8.51 -25.64
CA ARG A 207 -6.88 7.30 -26.41
C ARG A 207 -6.94 6.08 -25.50
N ALA A 208 -8.03 5.33 -25.60
CA ALA A 208 -8.08 3.98 -25.04
C ALA A 208 -7.00 3.13 -25.73
N PHE A 209 -6.22 2.40 -24.96
CA PHE A 209 -5.28 1.42 -25.51
C PHE A 209 -5.65 0.03 -25.00
N THR A 210 -5.50 -0.94 -25.85
CA THR A 210 -5.66 -2.36 -25.52
C THR A 210 -4.28 -2.96 -25.42
N VAL A 211 -3.98 -3.58 -24.29
CA VAL A 211 -2.79 -4.43 -24.14
C VAL A 211 -3.22 -5.86 -24.43
N THR A 212 -2.77 -6.40 -25.55
CA THR A 212 -2.99 -7.80 -25.90
C THR A 212 -1.70 -8.57 -25.58
N ALA A 213 -1.77 -9.51 -24.66
CA ALA A 213 -0.71 -10.48 -24.43
C ALA A 213 -1.13 -11.78 -25.10
N GLU A 214 -0.37 -12.24 -26.08
CA GLU A 214 -0.48 -13.62 -26.57
C GLU A 214 0.31 -14.51 -25.59
N VAL A 215 -0.41 -15.39 -24.93
CA VAL A 215 0.19 -16.43 -24.06
C VAL A 215 0.18 -17.71 -24.89
N SER A 216 1.35 -18.12 -25.31
CA SER A 216 1.60 -19.41 -25.97
C SER A 216 1.60 -20.56 -24.96
#